data_f788b2cd8ca5bfd767f55d41c189a63b
#
_entry.id   f788b2cd8ca5bfd767f55d41c189a63b
#
_cell.length_a   1.000
_cell.length_b   1.000
_cell.length_c   1.000
_cell.angle_alpha   90.00
_cell.angle_beta   90.00
_cell.angle_gamma   90.00
#
_symmetry.space_group_name_H-M   'P 1'
#
loop_
_entity.id
_entity.type
_entity.pdbx_description
1 polymer ?
#
loop_
_entity_poly.entity_id
_entity_poly.type
_entity_poly.pdbx_seq_one_letter_code
_entity_poly.pdbx_strand_id
1 'polypeptide(L)'
;MENNSITTIERQNVLNNRFAVEAVQKALKIDVMFFDGQYYLTKQMVADFYEVEERTIERYLENYEQELKHNGYFLCKGKSLKELKLQFSPVINVATKTTVIGLFNFRAFLNIGMLLSESEKAKQVRSLILDIVIATDRKSVV
;
A
#
# COMPACT_ATOMS: atom_id res chain seq x y z
N MET A 1 -14.44 24.00 1.79
CA MET A 1 -14.21 22.64 2.23
C MET A 1 -13.55 21.80 1.19
N GLU A 2 -12.54 21.20 1.57
CA GLU A 2 -11.74 20.45 0.65
C GLU A 2 -12.32 19.08 0.38
N ASN A 3 -12.45 18.71 -0.88
CA ASN A 3 -13.07 17.45 -1.23
C ASN A 3 -12.14 16.49 -1.92
N ASN A 4 -10.86 16.57 -1.57
CA ASN A 4 -9.92 15.61 -2.10
C ASN A 4 -10.02 14.25 -1.46
N SER A 5 -10.80 14.14 -0.38
CA SER A 5 -10.93 12.86 0.27
C SER A 5 -11.86 11.94 -0.53
N ILE A 6 -11.46 10.70 -0.63
CA ILE A 6 -12.20 9.66 -1.33
C ILE A 6 -12.99 8.88 -0.29
N THR A 7 -14.28 8.64 -0.56
CA THR A 7 -15.09 7.87 0.38
C THR A 7 -14.63 6.43 0.48
N THR A 8 -15.04 5.76 1.55
CA THR A 8 -14.70 4.35 1.74
C THR A 8 -15.16 3.50 0.57
N ILE A 9 -16.37 3.76 0.08
CA ILE A 9 -16.92 2.99 -1.04
C ILE A 9 -16.10 3.23 -2.30
N GLU A 10 -15.74 4.49 -2.56
CA GLU A 10 -14.96 4.82 -3.74
C GLU A 10 -13.57 4.19 -3.68
N ARG A 11 -12.95 4.22 -2.49
CA ARG A 11 -11.65 3.58 -2.32
C ARG A 11 -11.73 2.09 -2.65
N GLN A 12 -12.75 1.43 -2.11
CA GLN A 12 -12.88 0.00 -2.32
C GLN A 12 -13.16 -0.34 -3.78
N ASN A 13 -13.96 0.49 -4.46
CA ASN A 13 -14.23 0.27 -5.87
C ASN A 13 -12.96 0.34 -6.71
N VAL A 14 -12.10 1.31 -6.43
CA VAL A 14 -10.83 1.43 -7.14
C VAL A 14 -9.95 0.22 -6.86
N LEU A 15 -9.86 -0.19 -5.60
CA LEU A 15 -8.99 -1.30 -5.21
C LEU A 15 -9.50 -2.63 -5.76
N ASN A 16 -10.78 -2.73 -6.06
CA ASN A 16 -11.34 -3.92 -6.69
C ASN A 16 -11.15 -3.93 -8.19
N ASN A 17 -10.72 -2.82 -8.77
CA ASN A 17 -10.47 -2.73 -10.19
C ASN A 17 -9.06 -3.24 -10.48
N ARG A 18 -8.96 -4.51 -10.85
CA ARG A 18 -7.66 -5.16 -11.03
C ARG A 18 -6.80 -4.45 -12.08
N PHE A 19 -7.42 -4.01 -13.17
CA PHE A 19 -6.67 -3.33 -14.24
C PHE A 19 -6.08 -2.02 -13.75
N ALA A 20 -6.85 -1.26 -12.97
CA ALA A 20 -6.35 0.01 -12.44
C ALA A 20 -5.21 -0.22 -11.47
N VAL A 21 -5.34 -1.20 -10.58
CA VAL A 21 -4.30 -1.49 -9.59
C VAL A 21 -3.00 -1.91 -10.29
N GLU A 22 -3.10 -2.79 -11.29
CA GLU A 22 -1.92 -3.24 -12.02
C GLU A 22 -1.27 -2.11 -12.82
N ALA A 23 -2.08 -1.24 -13.41
CA ALA A 23 -1.54 -0.12 -14.18
C ALA A 23 -0.80 0.85 -13.28
N VAL A 24 -1.34 1.11 -12.08
CA VAL A 24 -0.67 1.98 -11.13
C VAL A 24 0.65 1.36 -10.67
N GLN A 25 0.64 0.05 -10.42
CA GLN A 25 1.85 -0.64 -9.98
C GLN A 25 2.96 -0.51 -11.02
N LYS A 26 2.62 -0.67 -12.29
CA LYS A 26 3.60 -0.52 -13.36
C LYS A 26 4.10 0.92 -13.48
N ALA A 27 3.20 1.88 -13.32
CA ALA A 27 3.56 3.29 -13.47
C ALA A 27 4.48 3.77 -12.36
N LEU A 28 4.27 3.29 -11.13
CA LEU A 28 5.03 3.77 -9.99
C LEU A 28 6.44 3.20 -9.91
N LYS A 29 6.66 2.01 -10.45
CA LYS A 29 7.99 1.39 -10.49
C LYS A 29 8.66 1.36 -9.12
N ILE A 30 7.93 0.92 -8.11
CA ILE A 30 8.43 0.90 -6.75
C ILE A 30 9.29 -0.34 -6.52
N ASP A 31 10.44 -0.15 -5.87
CA ASP A 31 11.24 -1.26 -5.39
C ASP A 31 10.56 -1.89 -4.19
N VAL A 32 10.11 -3.12 -4.35
CA VAL A 32 9.42 -3.83 -3.29
C VAL A 32 10.01 -5.21 -3.13
N MET A 33 9.71 -5.83 -2.00
CA MET A 33 10.15 -7.20 -1.77
C MET A 33 9.23 -8.17 -2.49
N PHE A 34 9.80 -9.02 -3.33
CA PHE A 34 9.02 -10.08 -3.96
C PHE A 34 9.20 -11.34 -3.11
N PHE A 35 8.14 -11.79 -2.48
CA PHE A 35 8.20 -12.87 -1.52
C PHE A 35 6.93 -13.69 -1.63
N ASP A 36 7.11 -15.02 -1.69
CA ASP A 36 5.97 -15.93 -1.73
C ASP A 36 4.99 -15.57 -2.86
N GLY A 37 5.54 -15.24 -4.02
CA GLY A 37 4.75 -14.99 -5.22
C GLY A 37 4.12 -13.62 -5.33
N GLN A 38 4.34 -12.73 -4.37
CA GLN A 38 3.74 -11.40 -4.39
C GLN A 38 4.73 -10.35 -3.94
N TYR A 39 4.37 -9.09 -4.19
CA TYR A 39 5.18 -7.95 -3.76
C TYR A 39 4.67 -7.43 -2.42
N TYR A 40 5.61 -7.13 -1.53
CA TYR A 40 5.28 -6.64 -0.19
C TYR A 40 6.15 -5.45 0.19
N LEU A 41 5.61 -4.60 1.07
CA LEU A 41 6.33 -3.46 1.62
C LEU A 41 6.19 -3.48 3.14
N THR A 42 7.28 -3.10 3.82
CA THR A 42 7.22 -2.87 5.26
C THR A 42 6.62 -1.50 5.54
N LYS A 43 6.28 -1.25 6.82
CA LYS A 43 5.82 0.08 7.21
C LYS A 43 6.85 1.16 6.87
N GLN A 44 8.12 0.85 7.08
CA GLN A 44 9.17 1.81 6.78
C GLN A 44 9.25 2.12 5.30
N MET A 45 9.11 1.10 4.46
CA MET A 45 9.11 1.31 3.00
C MET A 45 7.94 2.18 2.56
N VAL A 46 6.78 1.95 3.15
CA VAL A 46 5.59 2.75 2.83
C VAL A 46 5.80 4.18 3.27
N ALA A 47 6.32 4.37 4.48
CA ALA A 47 6.60 5.71 5.00
C ALA A 47 7.61 6.44 4.12
N ASP A 48 8.68 5.74 3.73
CA ASP A 48 9.70 6.34 2.89
C ASP A 48 9.14 6.76 1.54
N PHE A 49 8.31 5.91 0.94
CA PHE A 49 7.73 6.25 -0.37
C PHE A 49 6.84 7.47 -0.28
N TYR A 50 5.96 7.50 0.72
CA TYR A 50 5.02 8.63 0.87
C TYR A 50 5.63 9.83 1.57
N GLU A 51 6.90 9.72 1.97
CA GLU A 51 7.64 10.83 2.58
C GLU A 51 6.98 11.32 3.87
N VAL A 52 6.58 10.35 4.69
CA VAL A 52 6.03 10.63 6.02
C VAL A 52 6.80 9.79 7.03
N GLU A 53 6.60 10.09 8.32
CA GLU A 53 7.23 9.30 9.37
C GLU A 53 6.51 7.97 9.54
N GLU A 54 7.25 6.96 9.99
CA GLU A 54 6.64 5.65 10.22
C GLU A 54 5.50 5.73 11.22
N ARG A 55 5.61 6.61 12.20
CA ARG A 55 4.56 6.81 13.18
C ARG A 55 3.25 7.28 12.52
N THR A 56 3.34 8.04 11.44
CA THR A 56 2.17 8.45 10.68
C THR A 56 1.47 7.23 10.07
N ILE A 57 2.25 6.33 9.50
CA ILE A 57 1.70 5.10 8.94
C ILE A 57 1.02 4.28 10.04
N GLU A 58 1.65 4.18 11.21
CA GLU A 58 1.07 3.44 12.33
C GLU A 58 -0.25 4.03 12.78
N ARG A 59 -0.35 5.36 12.79
CA ARG A 59 -1.60 6.01 13.16
C ARG A 59 -2.73 5.67 12.20
N TYR A 60 -2.43 5.65 10.90
CA TYR A 60 -3.44 5.27 9.91
C TYR A 60 -3.80 3.80 10.02
N LEU A 61 -2.83 2.95 10.35
CA LEU A 61 -3.14 1.53 10.59
C LEU A 61 -4.09 1.35 11.76
N GLU A 62 -3.92 2.14 12.82
CA GLU A 62 -4.83 2.10 13.95
C GLU A 62 -6.23 2.58 13.57
N ASN A 63 -6.30 3.72 12.89
CA ASN A 63 -7.57 4.36 12.60
C ASN A 63 -8.37 3.64 11.52
N TYR A 64 -7.69 2.93 10.63
CA TYR A 64 -8.33 2.26 9.48
C TYR A 64 -7.97 0.78 9.44
N GLU A 65 -7.83 0.17 10.59
CA GLU A 65 -7.33 -1.19 10.69
C GLU A 65 -8.13 -2.18 9.85
N GLN A 66 -9.45 -2.14 9.97
CA GLN A 66 -10.27 -3.11 9.25
C GLN A 66 -10.17 -2.93 7.75
N GLU A 67 -10.21 -1.69 7.30
CA GLU A 67 -10.12 -1.40 5.88
C GLU A 67 -8.79 -1.86 5.30
N LEU A 68 -7.70 -1.55 5.97
CA LEU A 68 -6.36 -1.89 5.49
C LEU A 68 -6.11 -3.39 5.52
N LYS A 69 -6.59 -4.07 6.55
CA LYS A 69 -6.48 -5.53 6.60
C LYS A 69 -7.30 -6.20 5.51
N HIS A 70 -8.49 -5.67 5.26
CA HIS A 70 -9.33 -6.20 4.19
C HIS A 70 -8.62 -6.11 2.85
N ASN A 71 -7.82 -5.08 2.65
CA ASN A 71 -7.16 -4.84 1.36
C ASN A 71 -5.73 -5.36 1.30
N GLY A 72 -5.27 -6.07 2.32
CA GLY A 72 -4.02 -6.79 2.18
C GLY A 72 -2.93 -6.52 3.20
N TYR A 73 -3.17 -5.62 4.16
CA TYR A 73 -2.22 -5.47 5.25
C TYR A 73 -2.34 -6.68 6.19
N PHE A 74 -1.22 -7.27 6.56
CA PHE A 74 -1.26 -8.42 7.44
C PHE A 74 0.00 -8.50 8.30
N LEU A 75 -0.09 -9.32 9.33
CA LEU A 75 1.05 -9.53 10.23
C LEU A 75 1.76 -10.80 9.83
N CYS A 76 3.03 -10.67 9.51
CA CYS A 76 3.88 -11.79 9.13
C CYS A 76 4.60 -12.28 10.37
N LYS A 77 4.47 -13.57 10.66
CA LYS A 77 5.06 -14.16 11.87
C LYS A 77 5.39 -15.63 11.63
N GLY A 78 6.05 -16.23 12.60
CA GLY A 78 6.37 -17.65 12.56
C GLY A 78 7.32 -17.99 11.44
N LYS A 79 7.02 -19.09 10.75
CA LYS A 79 7.87 -19.60 9.70
C LYS A 79 8.01 -18.61 8.55
N SER A 80 6.92 -17.98 8.17
CA SER A 80 6.95 -16.97 7.09
C SER A 80 7.88 -15.83 7.43
N LEU A 81 7.89 -15.39 8.69
CA LEU A 81 8.78 -14.32 9.10
C LEU A 81 10.24 -14.75 9.03
N LYS A 82 10.54 -15.98 9.42
CA LYS A 82 11.89 -16.49 9.30
C LYS A 82 12.38 -16.50 7.86
N GLU A 83 11.53 -16.94 6.95
CA GLU A 83 11.87 -16.96 5.53
C GLU A 83 12.05 -15.56 4.99
N LEU A 84 11.19 -14.63 5.41
CA LEU A 84 11.30 -13.25 5.00
C LEU A 84 12.62 -12.64 5.45
N LYS A 85 13.01 -12.87 6.71
CA LYS A 85 14.27 -12.35 7.24
C LYS A 85 15.47 -12.91 6.49
N LEU A 86 15.45 -14.21 6.20
CA LEU A 86 16.55 -14.82 5.47
C LEU A 86 16.69 -14.24 4.07
N GLN A 87 15.57 -13.98 3.42
CA GLN A 87 15.58 -13.55 2.03
C GLN A 87 15.92 -12.07 1.87
N PHE A 88 15.50 -11.25 2.82
CA PHE A 88 15.59 -9.80 2.66
C PHE A 88 16.45 -9.09 3.71
N SER A 89 17.20 -9.81 4.51
CA SER A 89 18.25 -9.20 5.31
C SER A 89 19.42 -8.91 4.38
N PRO A 90 20.02 -7.73 4.37
CA PRO A 90 19.81 -6.61 5.28
C PRO A 90 18.79 -5.56 4.81
N VAL A 91 18.06 -5.81 3.73
CA VAL A 91 17.08 -4.84 3.22
C VAL A 91 16.06 -4.51 4.31
N ILE A 92 15.62 -5.54 5.03
CA ILE A 92 14.76 -5.32 6.19
C ILE A 92 15.65 -5.23 7.41
N ASN A 93 15.70 -4.05 8.00
CA ASN A 93 16.46 -3.88 9.22
C ASN A 93 15.58 -4.26 10.41
N VAL A 94 15.37 -5.56 10.57
CA VAL A 94 14.50 -6.07 11.60
C VAL A 94 15.35 -6.64 12.72
N ALA A 95 15.03 -6.25 13.96
CA ALA A 95 15.75 -6.79 15.11
C ALA A 95 15.60 -8.30 15.15
N THR A 96 16.67 -8.99 15.59
CA THR A 96 16.66 -10.46 15.63
C THR A 96 15.56 -10.99 16.54
N LYS A 97 15.14 -10.21 17.53
CA LYS A 97 14.12 -10.63 18.47
C LYS A 97 12.70 -10.33 18.00
N THR A 98 12.55 -9.67 16.85
CA THR A 98 11.23 -9.38 16.32
C THR A 98 10.52 -10.67 15.97
N THR A 99 9.31 -10.84 16.50
CA THR A 99 8.52 -12.04 16.29
C THR A 99 7.35 -11.80 15.34
N VAL A 100 7.09 -10.55 14.97
CA VAL A 100 6.02 -10.21 14.05
C VAL A 100 6.39 -8.93 13.31
N ILE A 101 6.03 -8.85 12.05
CA ILE A 101 6.23 -7.64 11.25
C ILE A 101 5.00 -7.43 10.38
N GLY A 102 4.54 -6.18 10.32
CA GLY A 102 3.41 -5.83 9.45
C GLY A 102 3.87 -5.63 8.02
N LEU A 103 3.12 -6.19 7.09
CA LEU A 103 3.43 -6.07 5.67
C LEU A 103 2.23 -5.56 4.90
N PHE A 104 2.50 -4.74 3.90
CA PHE A 104 1.51 -4.25 2.96
C PHE A 104 1.72 -4.96 1.63
N ASN A 105 0.64 -5.52 1.06
CA ASN A 105 0.72 -5.87 -0.35
C ASN A 105 0.45 -4.60 -1.16
N PHE A 106 0.44 -4.68 -2.49
CA PHE A 106 0.30 -3.46 -3.27
C PHE A 106 -1.07 -2.81 -3.08
N ARG A 107 -2.14 -3.59 -2.93
CA ARG A 107 -3.47 -3.02 -2.67
C ARG A 107 -3.50 -2.23 -1.37
N ALA A 108 -2.93 -2.77 -0.31
CA ALA A 108 -2.88 -2.07 0.98
C ALA A 108 -2.01 -0.83 0.89
N PHE A 109 -0.92 -0.90 0.12
CA PHE A 109 -0.07 0.26 -0.13
C PHE A 109 -0.84 1.38 -0.81
N LEU A 110 -1.65 1.06 -1.83
CA LEU A 110 -2.50 2.05 -2.47
C LEU A 110 -3.57 2.55 -1.54
N ASN A 111 -4.15 1.65 -0.76
CA ASN A 111 -5.22 2.00 0.17
C ASN A 111 -4.76 3.08 1.15
N ILE A 112 -3.58 2.89 1.75
CA ILE A 112 -3.10 3.89 2.70
C ILE A 112 -2.73 5.19 1.97
N GLY A 113 -2.27 5.11 0.74
CA GLY A 113 -2.01 6.30 -0.06
C GLY A 113 -3.26 7.10 -0.33
N MET A 114 -4.41 6.44 -0.47
CA MET A 114 -5.68 7.13 -0.64
C MET A 114 -6.14 7.82 0.65
N LEU A 115 -5.63 7.38 1.79
CA LEU A 115 -6.02 7.92 3.09
C LEU A 115 -5.10 9.04 3.59
N LEU A 116 -3.84 9.01 3.20
CA LEU A 116 -2.83 9.93 3.73
C LEU A 116 -3.09 11.36 3.25
N SER A 117 -3.56 12.21 4.15
CA SER A 117 -3.84 13.59 3.79
C SER A 117 -2.62 14.48 3.93
N GLU A 118 -1.60 14.05 4.68
CA GLU A 118 -0.41 14.85 4.95
C GLU A 118 0.68 14.71 3.89
N SER A 119 0.51 13.82 2.93
CA SER A 119 1.58 13.46 2.01
C SER A 119 1.30 14.03 0.63
N GLU A 120 2.22 14.85 0.14
CA GLU A 120 2.14 15.34 -1.24
C GLU A 120 2.31 14.20 -2.23
N LYS A 121 3.17 13.24 -1.91
CA LYS A 121 3.36 12.08 -2.75
C LYS A 121 2.09 11.25 -2.86
N ALA A 122 1.37 11.08 -1.74
CA ALA A 122 0.10 10.37 -1.76
C ALA A 122 -0.91 11.09 -2.63
N LYS A 123 -0.91 12.42 -2.61
CA LYS A 123 -1.79 13.20 -3.46
C LYS A 123 -1.50 12.94 -4.94
N GLN A 124 -0.23 12.84 -5.30
CA GLN A 124 0.16 12.53 -6.67
C GLN A 124 -0.30 11.12 -7.06
N VAL A 125 -0.18 10.17 -6.14
CA VAL A 125 -0.64 8.80 -6.40
C VAL A 125 -2.15 8.78 -6.61
N ARG A 126 -2.90 9.53 -5.79
CA ARG A 126 -4.36 9.61 -5.95
C ARG A 126 -4.73 10.19 -7.32
N SER A 127 -4.02 11.21 -7.78
CA SER A 127 -4.27 11.77 -9.10
C SER A 127 -4.00 10.75 -10.20
N LEU A 128 -2.92 10.01 -10.08
CA LEU A 128 -2.59 8.97 -11.05
C LEU A 128 -3.68 7.90 -11.10
N ILE A 129 -4.16 7.48 -9.93
CA ILE A 129 -5.22 6.48 -9.85
C ILE A 129 -6.47 6.97 -10.56
N LEU A 130 -6.87 8.21 -10.32
CA LEU A 130 -8.04 8.79 -10.96
C LEU A 130 -7.89 8.83 -12.47
N ASP A 131 -6.73 9.25 -12.95
CA ASP A 131 -6.49 9.31 -14.39
C ASP A 131 -6.63 7.92 -15.02
N ILE A 132 -6.10 6.91 -14.38
CA ILE A 132 -6.15 5.55 -14.91
C ILE A 132 -7.57 5.00 -14.86
N VAL A 133 -8.31 5.27 -13.79
CA VAL A 133 -9.68 4.78 -13.66
C VAL A 133 -10.56 5.45 -14.72
N ILE A 134 -10.40 6.74 -14.94
CA ILE A 134 -11.18 7.45 -15.96
C ILE A 134 -10.88 6.88 -17.34
N ALA A 135 -9.61 6.64 -17.64
CA ALA A 135 -9.25 6.08 -18.95
C ALA A 135 -9.84 4.69 -19.14
N THR A 136 -9.83 3.87 -18.08
CA THR A 136 -10.40 2.52 -18.15
C THR A 136 -11.90 2.57 -18.38
N ASP A 137 -12.59 3.46 -17.67
CA ASP A 137 -14.03 3.61 -17.84
C ASP A 137 -14.38 4.04 -19.26
N ARG A 138 -13.61 4.96 -19.84
CA ARG A 138 -13.86 5.39 -21.21
C ARG A 138 -13.73 4.24 -22.18
N LYS A 139 -12.75 3.38 -21.98
CA LYS A 139 -12.57 2.22 -22.84
C LYS A 139 -13.71 1.25 -22.74
N SER A 140 -14.29 1.11 -21.55
CA SER A 140 -15.36 0.14 -21.38
C SER A 140 -16.71 0.64 -21.88
N VAL A 141 -16.83 1.92 -22.18
CA VAL A 141 -18.08 2.49 -22.68
C VAL A 141 -18.22 2.27 -24.18
N VAL A 142 -17.15 2.06 -24.88
CA VAL A 142 -17.20 1.81 -26.32
C VAL A 142 -17.75 0.42 -26.68
#